data_98238740d843339e938a26d64056521e
#
_entry.id   98238740d843339e938a26d64056521e
#
_cell.length_a   1.000
_cell.length_b   1.000
_cell.length_c   1.000
_cell.angle_alpha   90.00
_cell.angle_beta   90.00
_cell.angle_gamma   90.00
#
_symmetry.space_group_name_H-M   'P 1'
#
loop_
_entity.id
_entity.type
_entity.pdbx_description
1 polymer ?
#
loop_
_entity_poly.entity_id
_entity_poly.type
_entity_poly.pdbx_seq_one_letter_code
_entity_poly.pdbx_strand_id
1 'polypeptide(L)'
;MLPKNRKPAHPGEILLEEFLKPLGLSQAQFAHHLNGSWTQPKVSEIVNGRRRITEVIALDFADAFGTSPEFWLNLQYRHDLWSAQQHHKKLPLLPALKATGAY
;
A
#
# COMPACT_ATOMS: atom_id res chain seq x y z
N MET A 1 -7.98 -13.10 13.78
CA MET A 1 -6.56 -12.91 13.42
C MET A 1 -6.29 -13.45 12.01
N LEU A 2 -5.57 -12.72 11.21
CA LEU A 2 -5.22 -13.16 9.86
C LEU A 2 -4.08 -14.18 9.91
N PRO A 3 -4.12 -15.23 9.07
CA PRO A 3 -3.02 -16.17 8.98
C PRO A 3 -1.71 -15.47 8.57
N LYS A 4 -0.60 -15.93 9.10
CA LYS A 4 0.72 -15.35 8.83
C LYS A 4 1.07 -15.36 7.34
N ASN A 5 0.60 -16.36 6.60
CA ASN A 5 0.92 -16.55 5.19
C ASN A 5 -0.07 -15.89 4.25
N ARG A 6 -1.05 -15.18 4.78
CA ARG A 6 -2.05 -14.54 3.95
C ARG A 6 -1.45 -13.31 3.29
N LYS A 7 -1.61 -13.23 1.96
CA LYS A 7 -1.16 -12.09 1.19
C LYS A 7 -1.92 -10.83 1.62
N PRO A 8 -1.22 -9.78 2.06
CA PRO A 8 -1.88 -8.50 2.33
C PRO A 8 -2.46 -7.90 1.06
N ALA A 9 -3.58 -7.19 1.18
CA ALA A 9 -4.17 -6.51 0.06
C ALA A 9 -3.24 -5.40 -0.44
N HIS A 10 -3.18 -5.23 -1.78
CA HIS A 10 -2.50 -4.07 -2.35
C HIS A 10 -3.29 -2.81 -1.98
N PRO A 11 -2.63 -1.66 -1.72
CA PRO A 11 -3.34 -0.43 -1.40
C PRO A 11 -4.41 -0.04 -2.41
N GLY A 12 -4.20 -0.35 -3.69
CA GLY A 12 -5.19 -0.08 -4.74
C GLY A 12 -6.48 -0.85 -4.55
N GLU A 13 -6.41 -2.07 -4.03
CA GLU A 13 -7.60 -2.85 -3.69
C GLU A 13 -8.38 -2.21 -2.55
N ILE A 14 -7.67 -1.71 -1.53
CA ILE A 14 -8.28 -0.99 -0.42
C ILE A 14 -8.92 0.32 -0.92
N LEU A 15 -8.21 1.05 -1.78
CA LEU A 15 -8.77 2.26 -2.38
C LEU A 15 -10.11 1.98 -3.06
N LEU A 16 -10.17 0.94 -3.87
CA LEU A 16 -11.37 0.60 -4.62
C LEU A 16 -12.49 0.09 -3.69
N GLU A 17 -12.19 -0.92 -2.87
CA GLU A 17 -13.21 -1.66 -2.13
C GLU A 17 -13.69 -0.91 -0.88
N GLU A 18 -12.80 -0.19 -0.21
CA GLU A 18 -13.13 0.43 1.07
C GLU A 18 -13.44 1.93 0.95
N PHE A 19 -13.09 2.55 -0.17
CA PHE A 19 -13.29 4.00 -0.33
C PHE A 19 -14.12 4.35 -1.57
N LEU A 20 -13.67 3.99 -2.76
CA LEU A 20 -14.38 4.43 -3.98
C LEU A 20 -15.76 3.81 -4.10
N LYS A 21 -15.88 2.49 -3.94
CA LYS A 21 -17.18 1.81 -4.03
C LYS A 21 -18.16 2.28 -2.96
N PRO A 22 -17.81 2.30 -1.66
CA PRO A 22 -18.74 2.77 -0.64
C PRO A 22 -19.18 4.22 -0.83
N LEU A 23 -18.31 5.07 -1.38
CA LEU A 23 -18.62 6.47 -1.63
C LEU A 23 -19.33 6.70 -2.96
N GLY A 24 -19.49 5.66 -3.77
CA GLY A 24 -20.12 5.79 -5.08
C GLY A 24 -19.31 6.59 -6.08
N LEU A 25 -17.98 6.61 -5.92
CA LEU A 25 -17.09 7.37 -6.78
C LEU A 25 -16.47 6.48 -7.86
N SER A 26 -16.54 6.94 -9.10
CA SER A 26 -15.75 6.35 -10.17
C SER A 26 -14.29 6.78 -10.07
N GLN A 27 -13.41 6.05 -10.74
CA GLN A 27 -12.01 6.43 -10.79
C GLN A 27 -11.81 7.81 -11.44
N ALA A 28 -12.60 8.10 -12.47
CA ALA A 28 -12.55 9.40 -13.14
C ALA A 28 -13.02 10.53 -12.22
N GLN A 29 -14.09 10.32 -11.46
CA GLN A 29 -14.57 11.31 -10.50
C GLN A 29 -13.55 11.57 -9.39
N PHE A 30 -12.91 10.53 -8.91
CA PHE A 30 -11.88 10.67 -7.89
C PHE A 30 -10.68 11.44 -8.43
N ALA A 31 -10.20 11.08 -9.63
CA ALA A 31 -9.10 11.81 -10.27
C ALA A 31 -9.44 13.29 -10.46
N HIS A 32 -10.67 13.59 -10.87
CA HIS A 32 -11.11 14.96 -11.05
C HIS A 32 -11.11 15.73 -9.72
N HIS A 33 -11.55 15.10 -8.65
CA HIS A 33 -11.55 15.71 -7.32
C HIS A 33 -10.13 16.04 -6.86
N LEU A 34 -9.19 15.12 -7.05
CA LEU A 34 -7.80 15.34 -6.68
C LEU A 34 -7.15 16.45 -7.50
N ASN A 35 -7.55 16.55 -8.78
CA ASN A 35 -7.08 17.60 -9.68
C ASN A 35 -5.55 17.54 -9.91
N GLY A 36 -4.96 18.64 -10.35
CA GLY A 36 -3.53 18.75 -10.58
C GLY A 36 -3.00 17.70 -11.56
N SER A 37 -2.02 16.94 -11.14
CA SER A 37 -1.40 15.90 -11.97
C SER A 37 -2.18 14.59 -11.99
N TRP A 38 -3.30 14.50 -11.27
CA TRP A 38 -4.09 13.28 -11.22
C TRP A 38 -4.93 13.10 -12.47
N THR A 39 -4.90 11.88 -12.99
CA THR A 39 -5.70 11.47 -14.15
C THR A 39 -6.39 10.15 -13.84
N GLN A 40 -7.44 9.84 -14.60
CA GLN A 40 -8.12 8.55 -14.43
C GLN A 40 -7.16 7.36 -14.67
N PRO A 41 -6.27 7.38 -15.69
CA PRO A 41 -5.30 6.29 -15.85
C PRO A 41 -4.36 6.11 -14.64
N LYS A 42 -3.95 7.21 -14.01
CA LYS A 42 -3.10 7.12 -12.82
C LYS A 42 -3.82 6.44 -11.66
N VAL A 43 -5.08 6.80 -11.43
CA VAL A 43 -5.92 6.13 -10.42
C VAL A 43 -6.09 4.65 -10.77
N SER A 44 -6.37 4.35 -12.04
CA SER A 44 -6.53 2.98 -12.52
C SER A 44 -5.29 2.13 -12.29
N GLU A 45 -4.10 2.69 -12.53
CA GLU A 45 -2.84 1.99 -12.26
C GLU A 45 -2.70 1.62 -10.80
N ILE A 46 -3.09 2.50 -9.89
CA ILE A 46 -3.05 2.22 -8.45
C ILE A 46 -4.06 1.12 -8.10
N VAL A 47 -5.29 1.24 -8.57
CA VAL A 47 -6.37 0.27 -8.32
C VAL A 47 -5.95 -1.13 -8.79
N ASN A 48 -5.27 -1.21 -9.93
CA ASN A 48 -4.85 -2.48 -10.53
C ASN A 48 -3.51 -2.99 -10.02
N GLY A 49 -2.92 -2.33 -9.02
CA GLY A 49 -1.67 -2.78 -8.43
C GLY A 49 -0.44 -2.51 -9.27
N ARG A 50 -0.54 -1.67 -10.29
CA ARG A 50 0.58 -1.35 -11.20
C ARG A 50 1.37 -0.14 -10.78
N ARG A 51 0.89 0.62 -9.80
CA ARG A 51 1.56 1.79 -9.27
C ARG A 51 1.51 1.73 -7.76
N ARG A 52 2.68 1.91 -7.14
CA ARG A 52 2.77 1.87 -5.68
C ARG A 52 2.35 3.20 -5.07
N ILE A 53 1.99 3.16 -3.79
CA ILE A 53 1.73 4.37 -3.01
C ILE A 53 3.06 4.95 -2.56
N THR A 54 3.36 6.14 -3.05
CA THR A 54 4.50 6.94 -2.60
C THR A 54 4.06 7.89 -1.50
N GLU A 55 5.02 8.57 -0.88
CA GLU A 55 4.72 9.56 0.16
C GLU A 55 3.79 10.66 -0.36
N VAL A 56 4.03 11.12 -1.58
CA VAL A 56 3.19 12.16 -2.20
C VAL A 56 1.76 11.66 -2.40
N ILE A 57 1.61 10.46 -2.92
CA ILE A 57 0.29 9.87 -3.15
C ILE A 57 -0.42 9.64 -1.80
N ALA A 58 0.32 9.20 -0.78
CA ALA A 58 -0.24 8.99 0.55
C ALA A 58 -0.78 10.28 1.14
N LEU A 59 -0.08 11.39 0.95
CA LEU A 59 -0.54 12.71 1.40
C LEU A 59 -1.81 13.13 0.68
N ASP A 60 -1.86 12.95 -0.64
CA ASP A 60 -3.05 13.29 -1.43
C ASP A 60 -4.27 12.46 -0.99
N PHE A 61 -4.08 11.17 -0.78
CA PHE A 61 -5.16 10.30 -0.33
C PHE A 61 -5.60 10.62 1.11
N ALA A 62 -4.64 10.93 1.98
CA ALA A 62 -4.94 11.35 3.34
C ALA A 62 -5.83 12.60 3.35
N ASP A 63 -5.48 13.57 2.53
CA ASP A 63 -6.28 14.80 2.40
C ASP A 63 -7.69 14.52 1.88
N ALA A 64 -7.80 13.67 0.87
CA ALA A 64 -9.09 13.39 0.22
C ALA A 64 -10.02 12.59 1.13
N PHE A 65 -9.50 11.64 1.88
CA PHE A 65 -10.31 10.69 2.65
C PHE A 65 -10.32 10.95 4.16
N GLY A 66 -9.53 11.90 4.63
CA GLY A 66 -9.43 12.17 6.06
C GLY A 66 -8.71 11.08 6.84
N THR A 67 -7.86 10.31 6.19
CA THR A 67 -7.02 9.30 6.84
C THR A 67 -5.65 9.92 7.16
N SER A 68 -4.81 9.16 7.87
CA SER A 68 -3.40 9.54 7.97
C SER A 68 -2.66 9.10 6.69
N PRO A 69 -1.57 9.78 6.32
CA PRO A 69 -0.73 9.29 5.22
C PRO A 69 -0.08 7.95 5.56
N GLU A 70 0.24 7.71 6.82
CA GLU A 70 0.82 6.45 7.28
C GLU A 70 -0.09 5.26 7.02
N PHE A 71 -1.41 5.46 7.08
CA PHE A 71 -2.36 4.40 6.76
C PHE A 71 -2.06 3.81 5.36
N TRP A 72 -1.88 4.68 4.37
CA TRP A 72 -1.62 4.27 2.99
C TRP A 72 -0.22 3.68 2.81
N LEU A 73 0.78 4.30 3.45
CA LEU A 73 2.16 3.82 3.39
C LEU A 73 2.31 2.47 4.06
N ASN A 74 1.60 2.23 5.16
CA ASN A 74 1.64 0.94 5.85
C ASN A 74 1.01 -0.17 5.03
N LEU A 75 -0.05 0.12 4.27
CA LEU A 75 -0.64 -0.85 3.36
C LEU A 75 0.38 -1.27 2.29
N GLN A 76 1.06 -0.29 1.71
CA GLN A 76 2.09 -0.54 0.70
C GLN A 76 3.25 -1.33 1.28
N TYR A 77 3.72 -0.92 2.44
CA TYR A 77 4.83 -1.55 3.12
C TYR A 77 4.56 -3.03 3.42
N ARG A 78 3.39 -3.33 3.95
CA ARG A 78 3.02 -4.72 4.28
C ARG A 78 2.94 -5.59 3.03
N HIS A 79 2.37 -5.05 1.97
CA HIS A 79 2.28 -5.74 0.69
C HIS A 79 3.67 -6.03 0.13
N ASP A 80 4.54 -5.01 0.11
CA ASP A 80 5.89 -5.13 -0.44
C ASP A 80 6.74 -6.09 0.38
N LEU A 81 6.65 -6.02 1.70
CA LEU A 81 7.41 -6.90 2.58
C LEU A 81 6.98 -8.35 2.39
N TRP A 82 5.68 -8.61 2.33
CA TRP A 82 5.16 -9.96 2.09
C TRP A 82 5.69 -10.49 0.75
N SER A 83 5.63 -9.67 -0.31
CA SER A 83 6.11 -10.08 -1.63
C SER A 83 7.60 -10.39 -1.62
N ALA A 84 8.39 -9.56 -0.97
CA ALA A 84 9.84 -9.79 -0.85
C ALA A 84 10.15 -11.07 -0.08
N GLN A 85 9.40 -11.34 0.98
CA GLN A 85 9.60 -12.53 1.80
C GLN A 85 9.36 -13.83 1.03
N GLN A 86 8.50 -13.81 0.01
CA GLN A 86 8.23 -15.00 -0.80
C GLN A 86 9.46 -15.45 -1.60
N HIS A 87 10.38 -14.54 -1.88
CA HIS A 87 11.58 -14.81 -2.68
C HIS A 87 12.86 -14.66 -1.88
N HIS A 88 12.75 -14.34 -0.60
CA HIS A 88 13.92 -14.08 0.24
C HIS A 88 14.60 -15.38 0.65
N LYS A 89 15.90 -15.43 0.41
CA LYS A 89 16.75 -16.50 0.91
C LYS A 89 17.39 -16.04 2.22
N LYS A 90 17.04 -16.73 3.30
CA LYS A 90 17.52 -16.36 4.61
C LYS A 90 19.06 -16.38 4.67
N LEU A 91 19.64 -15.30 5.13
CA LEU A 91 21.08 -15.21 5.35
C LEU A 91 21.44 -15.74 6.75
N PRO A 92 22.65 -16.27 6.90
CA PRO A 92 23.08 -16.72 8.22
C PRO A 92 23.25 -15.56 9.17
N LEU A 93 22.92 -15.78 10.43
CA LEU A 93 23.21 -14.80 11.48
C LEU A 93 24.71 -14.65 11.64
N LEU A 94 25.16 -13.43 11.89
CA LEU A 94 26.55 -13.19 12.20
C LEU A 94 26.95 -13.98 13.45
N PRO A 95 28.14 -14.65 13.46
CA PRO A 95 28.53 -15.47 14.60
C PRO A 95 28.55 -14.71 15.93
N ALA A 96 28.98 -13.46 15.93
CA ALA A 96 29.01 -12.64 17.14
C ALA A 96 27.64 -12.38 17.75
N LEU A 97 26.56 -12.43 16.95
CA LEU A 97 25.23 -12.16 17.40
C LEU A 97 24.50 -13.39 17.90
N LYS A 98 24.99 -14.59 17.59
CA LYS A 98 24.38 -15.84 18.05
C LYS A 98 24.37 -15.95 19.57
N ALA A 99 25.44 -15.46 20.22
CA ALA A 99 25.58 -15.54 21.67
C ALA A 99 24.72 -14.52 22.42
N THR A 100 24.33 -13.44 21.76
CA THR A 100 23.58 -12.34 22.41
C THR A 100 22.06 -12.46 22.19
N GLY A 101 21.62 -13.35 21.31
CA GLY A 101 20.21 -13.47 21.00
C GLY A 101 19.68 -12.40 20.08
N ALA A 102 20.47 -11.41 19.70
CA ALA A 102 20.16 -10.34 18.78
C ALA A 102 18.80 -9.67 19.02
N TYR A 103 18.41 -8.78 18.19
CA TYR A 103 17.18 -7.99 18.29
C TYR A 103 15.91 -8.82 18.39
#